data_42cc40288cbd254ab1fb867048f9aa27
#
_entry.id   42cc40288cbd254ab1fb867048f9aa27
#
_cell.length_a   1.000
_cell.length_b   1.000
_cell.length_c   1.000
_cell.angle_alpha   90.00
_cell.angle_beta   90.00
_cell.angle_gamma   90.00
#
_symmetry.space_group_name_H-M   'P 1'
#
loop_
_entity.id
_entity.type
_entity.pdbx_description
1 polymer ?
#
loop_
_entity_poly.entity_id
_entity_poly.type
_entity_poly.pdbx_seq_one_letter_code
_entity_poly.pdbx_strand_id
1 'polypeptide(L)'
;KGDGFMFDQFRLKNVLAQYKQSFVSTQWGNEKYKWEAVKWFQDNWDVNAQNFPEMLNRSLDKTFNLLASNNNFPKGMIVGFAKAAPEEVRAMFIALFDESKDVFERMNAFKLQSSILLEKYGNGAAQHYQYENAISTYLWLRYPDKYYIYKFGEVKTVASELESDYRFKKGAYADNIRNFLKLYDEISVVLKEDTELVNLFQSQLTDTCYPDPELKTLTIDVGFYISRYYSQKDSAPDTTSWYGADFDPGLSVEDWSKLLKDETIFTTGALEIMKRMKDYGGMASCTQLAVKYGETKNFYNSGSVALARRVCEATGVNPNPRDDG
;
A
#
# COMPACT_ATOMS: atom_id res chain seq x y z
N LYS A 1 -4.16 -19.31 -22.62
CA LYS A 1 -5.09 -18.21 -22.89
C LYS A 1 -6.32 -18.83 -23.54
N GLY A 2 -7.30 -19.24 -22.73
CA GLY A 2 -8.60 -19.74 -23.15
C GLY A 2 -9.66 -18.71 -22.76
N ASP A 3 -10.74 -18.67 -23.54
CA ASP A 3 -11.99 -17.99 -23.22
C ASP A 3 -11.98 -16.43 -23.12
N GLY A 4 -11.13 -15.73 -23.88
CA GLY A 4 -11.20 -14.28 -24.06
C GLY A 4 -10.46 -13.43 -23.03
N PHE A 5 -9.80 -14.01 -22.02
CA PHE A 5 -8.96 -13.27 -21.10
C PHE A 5 -7.59 -12.90 -21.69
N MET A 6 -7.11 -11.70 -21.38
CA MET A 6 -5.83 -11.17 -21.86
C MET A 6 -4.65 -11.56 -20.96
N PHE A 7 -4.79 -12.60 -20.14
CA PHE A 7 -3.74 -13.15 -19.28
C PHE A 7 -3.88 -14.67 -19.12
N ASP A 8 -2.88 -15.31 -18.54
CA ASP A 8 -2.89 -16.76 -18.27
C ASP A 8 -3.69 -17.08 -16.98
N GLN A 9 -4.90 -17.62 -17.15
CA GLN A 9 -5.76 -18.00 -16.04
C GLN A 9 -5.17 -19.11 -15.17
N PHE A 10 -4.38 -20.01 -15.72
CA PHE A 10 -3.75 -21.09 -14.94
C PHE A 10 -2.76 -20.51 -13.92
N ARG A 11 -2.00 -19.49 -14.33
CA ARG A 11 -1.12 -18.76 -13.41
C ARG A 11 -1.90 -18.10 -12.28
N LEU A 12 -3.00 -17.43 -12.59
CA LEU A 12 -3.85 -16.83 -11.55
C LEU A 12 -4.42 -17.90 -10.61
N LYS A 13 -4.88 -19.02 -11.09
CA LYS A 13 -5.36 -20.13 -10.23
C LYS A 13 -4.27 -20.66 -9.30
N ASN A 14 -3.02 -20.74 -9.75
CA ASN A 14 -1.88 -21.12 -8.90
C ASN A 14 -1.61 -20.07 -7.82
N VAL A 15 -1.70 -18.78 -8.16
CA VAL A 15 -1.62 -17.67 -7.19
C VAL A 15 -2.72 -17.81 -6.15
N LEU A 16 -3.97 -17.99 -6.58
CA LEU A 16 -5.13 -18.08 -5.67
C LEU A 16 -5.02 -19.30 -4.73
N ALA A 17 -4.49 -20.42 -5.20
CA ALA A 17 -4.24 -21.59 -4.34
C ALA A 17 -3.30 -21.25 -3.18
N GLN A 18 -2.21 -20.50 -3.45
CA GLN A 18 -1.27 -20.07 -2.41
C GLN A 18 -1.84 -18.93 -1.54
N TYR A 19 -2.55 -17.99 -2.13
CA TYR A 19 -3.22 -16.90 -1.44
C TYR A 19 -4.19 -17.44 -0.38
N LYS A 20 -5.03 -18.41 -0.74
CA LYS A 20 -5.98 -19.05 0.19
C LYS A 20 -5.29 -19.71 1.39
N GLN A 21 -4.13 -20.34 1.20
CA GLN A 21 -3.38 -20.99 2.29
C GLN A 21 -2.92 -20.01 3.38
N SER A 22 -2.59 -18.78 3.01
CA SER A 22 -2.13 -17.75 3.95
C SER A 22 -3.19 -16.71 4.30
N PHE A 23 -4.40 -16.82 3.73
CA PHE A 23 -5.41 -15.76 3.83
C PHE A 23 -5.82 -15.48 5.28
N VAL A 24 -6.30 -16.47 6.02
CA VAL A 24 -6.78 -16.29 7.39
C VAL A 24 -5.63 -16.02 8.36
N SER A 25 -4.50 -16.72 8.18
CA SER A 25 -3.39 -16.66 9.14
C SER A 25 -2.57 -15.37 9.04
N THR A 26 -2.52 -14.75 7.86
CA THR A 26 -1.61 -13.63 7.61
C THR A 26 -2.27 -12.49 6.84
N GLN A 27 -2.83 -12.76 5.65
CA GLN A 27 -3.29 -11.70 4.76
C GLN A 27 -4.45 -10.91 5.36
N TRP A 28 -5.48 -11.57 5.83
CA TRP A 28 -6.63 -10.88 6.40
C TRP A 28 -6.27 -9.99 7.57
N GLY A 29 -5.47 -10.49 8.51
CA GLY A 29 -5.02 -9.71 9.66
C GLY A 29 -4.25 -8.45 9.30
N ASN A 30 -3.46 -8.51 8.22
CA ASN A 30 -2.65 -7.38 7.75
C ASN A 30 -3.42 -6.40 6.87
N GLU A 31 -4.40 -6.88 6.10
CA GLU A 31 -4.96 -6.14 4.98
C GLU A 31 -6.45 -5.78 5.14
N LYS A 32 -7.15 -6.33 6.15
CA LYS A 32 -8.58 -6.05 6.42
C LYS A 32 -8.90 -4.56 6.53
N TYR A 33 -7.91 -3.73 6.89
CA TYR A 33 -8.07 -2.29 6.97
C TYR A 33 -8.55 -1.66 5.65
N LYS A 34 -8.33 -2.32 4.51
CA LYS A 34 -8.84 -1.86 3.20
C LYS A 34 -10.37 -1.86 3.19
N TRP A 35 -11.00 -2.94 3.62
CA TRP A 35 -12.46 -3.03 3.72
C TRP A 35 -13.02 -2.13 4.82
N GLU A 36 -12.29 -1.97 5.92
CA GLU A 36 -12.64 -1.02 6.98
C GLU A 36 -12.54 0.43 6.50
N ALA A 37 -11.54 0.76 5.68
CA ALA A 37 -11.38 2.08 5.09
C ALA A 37 -12.54 2.45 4.16
N VAL A 38 -12.98 1.50 3.31
CA VAL A 38 -14.15 1.71 2.44
C VAL A 38 -15.40 1.94 3.27
N LYS A 39 -15.69 1.05 4.23
CA LYS A 39 -16.87 1.18 5.10
C LYS A 39 -16.86 2.53 5.83
N TRP A 40 -15.74 2.90 6.42
CA TRP A 40 -15.57 4.15 7.11
C TRP A 40 -15.78 5.36 6.20
N PHE A 41 -15.21 5.34 4.99
CA PHE A 41 -15.42 6.41 4.01
C PHE A 41 -16.88 6.53 3.64
N GLN A 42 -17.57 5.44 3.30
CA GLN A 42 -18.99 5.44 2.94
C GLN A 42 -19.87 6.00 4.07
N ASP A 43 -19.53 5.70 5.32
CA ASP A 43 -20.30 6.15 6.49
C ASP A 43 -20.05 7.64 6.84
N ASN A 44 -18.92 8.22 6.40
CA ASN A 44 -18.51 9.57 6.82
C ASN A 44 -18.47 10.60 5.68
N TRP A 45 -18.50 10.15 4.41
CA TRP A 45 -18.45 11.07 3.28
C TRP A 45 -19.78 11.79 3.07
N ASP A 46 -19.72 13.12 3.12
CA ASP A 46 -20.84 14.01 2.80
C ASP A 46 -20.34 15.22 2.02
N VAL A 47 -20.58 15.24 0.72
CA VAL A 47 -20.15 16.33 -0.16
C VAL A 47 -20.79 17.68 0.21
N ASN A 48 -21.93 17.67 0.89
CA ASN A 48 -22.67 18.87 1.31
C ASN A 48 -22.35 19.32 2.75
N ALA A 49 -21.39 18.66 3.42
CA ALA A 49 -21.01 19.04 4.77
C ALA A 49 -20.61 20.52 4.87
N GLN A 50 -21.11 21.24 5.89
CA GLN A 50 -20.77 22.64 6.12
C GLN A 50 -19.28 22.81 6.37
N ASN A 51 -18.70 21.98 7.22
CA ASN A 51 -17.25 21.93 7.45
C ASN A 51 -16.64 20.84 6.55
N PHE A 52 -16.49 21.15 5.27
CA PHE A 52 -15.96 20.21 4.29
C PHE A 52 -14.53 19.72 4.62
N PRO A 53 -13.57 20.55 5.03
CA PRO A 53 -12.23 20.09 5.40
C PRO A 53 -12.22 19.07 6.53
N GLU A 54 -13.03 19.25 7.54
CA GLU A 54 -13.13 18.31 8.66
C GLU A 54 -13.79 17.01 8.25
N MET A 55 -14.88 17.09 7.48
CA MET A 55 -15.54 15.92 6.90
C MET A 55 -14.57 15.11 6.03
N LEU A 56 -13.83 15.77 5.13
CA LEU A 56 -12.84 15.13 4.27
C LEU A 56 -11.75 14.44 5.09
N ASN A 57 -11.17 15.13 6.07
CA ASN A 57 -10.15 14.54 6.94
C ASN A 57 -10.68 13.31 7.65
N ARG A 58 -11.87 13.41 8.26
CA ARG A 58 -12.51 12.29 8.97
C ARG A 58 -12.81 11.11 8.05
N SER A 59 -13.34 11.37 6.86
CA SER A 59 -13.66 10.32 5.89
C SER A 59 -12.42 9.51 5.46
N LEU A 60 -11.23 10.11 5.51
CA LEU A 60 -9.97 9.48 5.13
C LEU A 60 -9.19 8.91 6.33
N ASP A 61 -9.73 8.90 7.55
CA ASP A 61 -8.97 8.50 8.76
C ASP A 61 -8.53 7.03 8.76
N LYS A 62 -9.27 6.16 8.11
CA LYS A 62 -8.94 4.72 8.06
C LYS A 62 -8.09 4.32 6.84
N THR A 63 -7.63 5.28 6.04
CA THR A 63 -6.82 4.96 4.85
C THR A 63 -5.37 4.61 5.17
N PHE A 64 -4.88 4.96 6.37
CA PHE A 64 -3.52 4.66 6.85
C PHE A 64 -2.45 4.89 5.77
N ASN A 65 -1.67 3.87 5.44
CA ASN A 65 -0.58 3.92 4.47
C ASN A 65 -1.03 4.01 3.00
N LEU A 66 -2.32 3.90 2.69
CA LEU A 66 -2.83 4.10 1.32
C LEU A 66 -2.67 5.56 0.87
N LEU A 67 -2.86 6.51 1.79
CA LEU A 67 -2.77 7.96 1.53
C LEU A 67 -1.74 8.69 2.41
N ALA A 68 -0.87 7.96 3.10
CA ALA A 68 0.22 8.52 3.87
C ALA A 68 1.36 7.51 4.03
N SER A 69 2.56 7.89 3.63
CA SER A 69 3.80 7.13 3.82
C SER A 69 4.98 8.06 4.06
N ASN A 70 6.17 7.53 4.35
CA ASN A 70 7.31 8.33 4.80
C ASN A 70 7.69 9.54 3.93
N ASN A 71 7.47 9.45 2.62
CA ASN A 71 7.82 10.51 1.66
C ASN A 71 6.65 10.86 0.73
N ASN A 72 5.43 10.47 1.07
CA ASN A 72 4.26 10.68 0.23
C ASN A 72 3.03 10.97 1.12
N PHE A 73 2.52 12.20 1.07
CA PHE A 73 1.51 12.71 1.99
C PHE A 73 0.22 13.19 1.29
N PRO A 74 -0.42 12.40 0.43
CA PRO A 74 -1.59 12.87 -0.32
C PRO A 74 -2.74 13.29 0.60
N LYS A 75 -3.06 12.55 1.67
CA LYS A 75 -4.12 12.94 2.63
C LYS A 75 -3.81 14.28 3.28
N GLY A 76 -2.62 14.45 3.83
CA GLY A 76 -2.24 15.71 4.50
C GLY A 76 -2.34 16.90 3.55
N MET A 77 -1.90 16.73 2.31
CA MET A 77 -1.92 17.81 1.32
C MET A 77 -3.34 18.17 0.87
N ILE A 78 -4.18 17.19 0.52
CA ILE A 78 -5.56 17.48 0.07
C ILE A 78 -6.41 18.09 1.19
N VAL A 79 -6.22 17.66 2.43
CA VAL A 79 -6.88 18.25 3.59
C VAL A 79 -6.36 19.69 3.84
N GLY A 80 -5.05 19.91 3.66
CA GLY A 80 -4.46 21.25 3.72
C GLY A 80 -5.06 22.20 2.67
N PHE A 81 -5.18 21.75 1.44
CA PHE A 81 -5.85 22.51 0.38
C PHE A 81 -7.33 22.76 0.70
N ALA A 82 -8.04 21.78 1.24
CA ALA A 82 -9.43 21.95 1.65
C ALA A 82 -9.60 23.00 2.77
N LYS A 83 -8.64 23.07 3.70
CA LYS A 83 -8.65 24.13 4.74
C LYS A 83 -8.44 25.52 4.15
N ALA A 84 -7.58 25.65 3.13
CA ALA A 84 -7.29 26.92 2.49
C ALA A 84 -8.40 27.35 1.50
N ALA A 85 -8.97 26.38 0.75
CA ALA A 85 -9.93 26.62 -0.34
C ALA A 85 -11.02 25.52 -0.35
N PRO A 86 -11.92 25.49 0.64
CA PRO A 86 -12.86 24.38 0.80
C PRO A 86 -13.75 24.14 -0.41
N GLU A 87 -14.25 25.21 -1.03
CA GLU A 87 -15.15 25.09 -2.19
C GLU A 87 -14.43 24.68 -3.47
N GLU A 88 -13.17 25.09 -3.66
CA GLU A 88 -12.37 24.63 -4.80
C GLU A 88 -12.12 23.10 -4.69
N VAL A 89 -11.76 22.60 -3.51
CA VAL A 89 -11.53 21.17 -3.27
C VAL A 89 -12.84 20.38 -3.35
N ARG A 90 -13.93 20.90 -2.80
CA ARG A 90 -15.26 20.30 -2.95
C ARG A 90 -15.61 20.10 -4.42
N ALA A 91 -15.44 21.15 -5.24
CA ALA A 91 -15.69 21.10 -6.67
C ALA A 91 -14.82 20.07 -7.39
N MET A 92 -13.55 19.92 -6.96
CA MET A 92 -12.65 18.87 -7.49
C MET A 92 -13.20 17.47 -7.25
N PHE A 93 -13.68 17.16 -6.04
CA PHE A 93 -14.26 15.86 -5.73
C PHE A 93 -15.58 15.62 -6.44
N ILE A 94 -16.44 16.64 -6.58
CA ILE A 94 -17.69 16.54 -7.37
C ILE A 94 -17.34 16.15 -8.80
N ALA A 95 -16.38 16.84 -9.42
CA ALA A 95 -15.95 16.57 -10.79
C ALA A 95 -15.27 15.18 -10.93
N LEU A 96 -14.47 14.75 -9.94
CA LEU A 96 -13.85 13.43 -9.94
C LEU A 96 -14.89 12.31 -9.87
N PHE A 97 -15.94 12.51 -9.11
CA PHE A 97 -17.00 11.53 -8.89
C PHE A 97 -18.15 11.59 -9.91
N ASP A 98 -18.05 12.45 -10.91
CA ASP A 98 -19.02 12.55 -12.00
C ASP A 98 -18.83 11.41 -13.02
N GLU A 99 -19.53 10.31 -12.81
CA GLU A 99 -19.48 9.10 -13.62
C GLU A 99 -19.94 9.27 -15.09
N SER A 100 -20.48 10.42 -15.47
CA SER A 100 -20.86 10.71 -16.84
C SER A 100 -19.68 11.00 -17.77
N LYS A 101 -18.47 11.19 -17.20
CA LYS A 101 -17.24 11.54 -17.94
C LYS A 101 -16.23 10.39 -17.88
N ASP A 102 -15.32 10.36 -18.87
CA ASP A 102 -14.20 9.40 -18.91
C ASP A 102 -13.37 9.48 -17.63
N VAL A 103 -13.03 8.32 -17.09
CA VAL A 103 -12.31 8.21 -15.81
C VAL A 103 -10.94 8.86 -15.87
N PHE A 104 -10.21 8.70 -16.97
CA PHE A 104 -8.87 9.30 -17.09
C PHE A 104 -8.95 10.83 -17.20
N GLU A 105 -9.93 11.35 -17.93
CA GLU A 105 -10.15 12.79 -18.02
C GLU A 105 -10.44 13.40 -16.65
N ARG A 106 -11.27 12.75 -15.83
CA ARG A 106 -11.58 13.18 -14.46
C ARG A 106 -10.34 13.13 -13.55
N MET A 107 -9.55 12.07 -13.63
CA MET A 107 -8.31 11.92 -12.86
C MET A 107 -7.29 12.99 -13.26
N ASN A 108 -7.14 13.25 -14.56
CA ASN A 108 -6.21 14.27 -15.08
C ASN A 108 -6.63 15.67 -14.67
N ALA A 109 -7.92 15.99 -14.74
CA ALA A 109 -8.46 17.28 -14.28
C ALA A 109 -8.19 17.49 -12.78
N PHE A 110 -8.39 16.48 -11.95
CA PHE A 110 -8.09 16.54 -10.52
C PHE A 110 -6.60 16.81 -10.26
N LYS A 111 -5.72 16.12 -10.98
CA LYS A 111 -4.26 16.32 -10.88
C LYS A 111 -3.84 17.73 -11.30
N LEU A 112 -4.37 18.25 -12.40
CA LEU A 112 -4.09 19.61 -12.88
C LEU A 112 -4.57 20.67 -11.88
N GLN A 113 -5.78 20.53 -11.36
CA GLN A 113 -6.29 21.44 -10.33
C GLN A 113 -5.45 21.39 -9.04
N SER A 114 -4.93 20.22 -8.67
CA SER A 114 -4.01 20.07 -7.53
C SER A 114 -2.71 20.86 -7.74
N SER A 115 -2.20 20.93 -8.97
CA SER A 115 -1.03 21.78 -9.29
C SER A 115 -1.35 23.28 -9.10
N ILE A 116 -2.54 23.71 -9.50
CA ILE A 116 -2.98 25.10 -9.29
C ILE A 116 -3.11 25.43 -7.80
N LEU A 117 -3.68 24.51 -7.01
CA LEU A 117 -3.77 24.67 -5.55
C LEU A 117 -2.39 24.68 -4.88
N LEU A 118 -1.44 23.89 -5.38
CA LEU A 118 -0.07 23.90 -4.88
C LEU A 118 0.58 25.29 -5.08
N GLU A 119 0.43 25.90 -6.26
CA GLU A 119 0.94 27.24 -6.53
C GLU A 119 0.32 28.30 -5.61
N LYS A 120 -1.00 28.20 -5.37
CA LYS A 120 -1.72 29.17 -4.56
C LYS A 120 -1.50 28.99 -3.04
N TYR A 121 -1.49 27.75 -2.56
CA TYR A 121 -1.65 27.41 -1.14
C TYR A 121 -0.60 26.43 -0.62
N GLY A 122 0.39 26.06 -1.42
CA GLY A 122 1.36 25.02 -1.08
C GLY A 122 2.40 25.44 -0.03
N ASN A 123 2.50 26.73 0.33
CA ASN A 123 3.40 27.24 1.36
C ASN A 123 4.85 26.73 1.24
N GLY A 124 5.37 26.66 0.01
CA GLY A 124 6.71 26.16 -0.28
C GLY A 124 6.84 24.63 -0.42
N ALA A 125 5.74 23.87 -0.35
CA ALA A 125 5.78 22.45 -0.65
C ALA A 125 6.18 22.21 -2.11
N ALA A 126 7.07 21.22 -2.34
CA ALA A 126 7.55 20.90 -3.68
C ALA A 126 6.55 20.08 -4.52
N GLN A 127 5.58 19.42 -3.89
CA GLN A 127 4.67 18.48 -4.55
C GLN A 127 3.28 18.51 -3.90
N HIS A 128 2.23 18.30 -4.71
CA HIS A 128 0.87 18.15 -4.21
C HIS A 128 0.49 16.71 -3.83
N TYR A 129 1.28 15.70 -4.20
CA TYR A 129 1.05 14.27 -3.97
C TYR A 129 -0.25 13.68 -4.55
N GLN A 130 -1.03 14.45 -5.30
CA GLN A 130 -2.28 14.00 -5.94
C GLN A 130 -1.96 13.44 -7.33
N TYR A 131 -1.42 12.22 -7.36
CA TYR A 131 -1.12 11.49 -8.58
C TYR A 131 -2.08 10.30 -8.74
N GLU A 132 -1.89 9.52 -9.78
CA GLU A 132 -2.79 8.43 -10.17
C GLU A 132 -3.11 7.46 -9.02
N ASN A 133 -2.13 7.19 -8.14
CA ASN A 133 -2.35 6.33 -6.98
C ASN A 133 -3.34 6.94 -5.97
N ALA A 134 -3.13 8.17 -5.56
CA ALA A 134 -4.01 8.85 -4.61
C ALA A 134 -5.41 9.05 -5.21
N ILE A 135 -5.49 9.50 -6.46
CA ILE A 135 -6.76 9.80 -7.12
C ILE A 135 -7.59 8.53 -7.35
N SER A 136 -6.95 7.42 -7.77
CA SER A 136 -7.63 6.13 -7.88
C SER A 136 -8.09 5.59 -6.53
N THR A 137 -7.36 5.89 -5.45
CA THR A 137 -7.79 5.56 -4.09
C THR A 137 -9.08 6.28 -3.72
N TYR A 138 -9.23 7.56 -4.06
CA TYR A 138 -10.49 8.29 -3.83
C TYR A 138 -11.65 7.70 -4.64
N LEU A 139 -11.42 7.33 -5.89
CA LEU A 139 -12.42 6.67 -6.75
C LEU A 139 -12.86 5.32 -6.16
N TRP A 140 -11.92 4.50 -5.71
CA TRP A 140 -12.20 3.23 -5.06
C TRP A 140 -12.98 3.42 -3.75
N LEU A 141 -12.60 4.37 -2.89
CA LEU A 141 -13.33 4.64 -1.66
C LEU A 141 -14.79 5.06 -1.93
N ARG A 142 -15.02 5.84 -2.99
CA ARG A 142 -16.36 6.34 -3.36
C ARG A 142 -17.20 5.30 -4.08
N TYR A 143 -16.59 4.54 -4.99
CA TYR A 143 -17.24 3.54 -5.83
C TYR A 143 -16.47 2.20 -5.74
N PRO A 144 -16.52 1.54 -4.57
CA PRO A 144 -15.74 0.33 -4.30
C PRO A 144 -16.12 -0.87 -5.16
N ASP A 145 -17.33 -0.85 -5.73
CA ASP A 145 -17.83 -1.89 -6.64
C ASP A 145 -17.43 -1.66 -8.11
N LYS A 146 -16.70 -0.57 -8.38
CA LYS A 146 -16.34 -0.21 -9.74
C LYS A 146 -14.83 0.01 -9.94
N TYR A 147 -14.13 0.60 -8.97
CA TYR A 147 -12.74 1.01 -9.11
C TYR A 147 -11.78 0.22 -8.24
N TYR A 148 -10.50 0.39 -8.54
CA TYR A 148 -9.37 -0.22 -7.88
C TYR A 148 -8.30 0.82 -7.56
N ILE A 149 -7.35 0.49 -6.70
CA ILE A 149 -6.19 1.34 -6.37
C ILE A 149 -5.09 1.07 -7.40
N TYR A 150 -4.70 2.10 -8.14
CA TYR A 150 -3.64 2.01 -9.13
C TYR A 150 -2.26 2.28 -8.52
N LYS A 151 -1.32 1.36 -8.74
CA LYS A 151 0.12 1.55 -8.47
C LYS A 151 0.90 1.00 -9.65
N PHE A 152 1.62 1.85 -10.38
CA PHE A 152 2.29 1.47 -11.61
C PHE A 152 3.20 0.24 -11.46
N GLY A 153 4.07 0.22 -10.44
CA GLY A 153 4.97 -0.92 -10.18
C GLY A 153 4.23 -2.22 -9.90
N GLU A 154 3.20 -2.15 -9.05
CA GLU A 154 2.36 -3.29 -8.68
C GLU A 154 1.65 -3.88 -9.90
N VAL A 155 0.96 -3.03 -10.66
CA VAL A 155 0.21 -3.45 -11.85
C VAL A 155 1.12 -4.05 -12.91
N LYS A 156 2.30 -3.46 -13.13
CA LYS A 156 3.30 -3.98 -14.05
C LYS A 156 3.78 -5.38 -13.63
N THR A 157 4.00 -5.60 -12.33
CA THR A 157 4.37 -6.91 -11.80
C THR A 157 3.23 -7.92 -11.97
N VAL A 158 2.00 -7.54 -11.61
CA VAL A 158 0.81 -8.40 -11.81
C VAL A 158 0.69 -8.82 -13.28
N ALA A 159 0.79 -7.88 -14.22
CA ALA A 159 0.72 -8.17 -15.63
C ALA A 159 1.84 -9.13 -16.10
N SER A 160 3.05 -8.97 -15.57
CA SER A 160 4.19 -9.84 -15.86
C SER A 160 3.97 -11.26 -15.32
N GLU A 161 3.60 -11.39 -14.05
CA GLU A 161 3.39 -12.69 -13.37
C GLU A 161 2.27 -13.50 -14.00
N LEU A 162 1.23 -12.82 -14.48
CA LEU A 162 0.10 -13.44 -15.15
C LEU A 162 0.30 -13.58 -16.68
N GLU A 163 1.48 -13.24 -17.22
CA GLU A 163 1.75 -13.22 -18.66
C GLU A 163 0.67 -12.48 -19.46
N SER A 164 0.28 -11.31 -18.98
CA SER A 164 -0.78 -10.51 -19.60
C SER A 164 -0.33 -9.87 -20.92
N ASP A 165 -1.27 -9.75 -21.84
CA ASP A 165 -1.07 -9.00 -23.09
C ASP A 165 -1.22 -7.49 -22.88
N TYR A 166 -1.81 -7.05 -21.77
CA TYR A 166 -1.85 -5.63 -21.41
C TYR A 166 -0.43 -5.12 -21.13
N ARG A 167 -0.11 -3.95 -21.66
CA ARG A 167 1.22 -3.33 -21.52
C ARG A 167 1.13 -2.07 -20.69
N PHE A 168 2.12 -1.91 -19.80
CA PHE A 168 2.27 -0.76 -18.92
C PHE A 168 3.60 -0.08 -19.16
N LYS A 169 3.56 1.19 -19.60
CA LYS A 169 4.75 1.98 -19.97
C LYS A 169 4.84 3.23 -19.12
N LYS A 170 6.04 3.55 -18.60
CA LYS A 170 6.27 4.80 -17.86
C LYS A 170 5.85 6.00 -18.73
N GLY A 171 5.01 6.88 -18.17
CA GLY A 171 4.51 8.09 -18.88
C GLY A 171 3.26 7.87 -19.73
N ALA A 172 2.85 6.66 -20.05
CA ALA A 172 1.62 6.38 -20.82
C ALA A 172 0.38 6.32 -19.89
N TYR A 173 0.09 7.42 -19.20
CA TYR A 173 -0.88 7.45 -18.10
C TYR A 173 -2.28 6.99 -18.51
N ALA A 174 -2.82 7.51 -19.64
CA ALA A 174 -4.17 7.16 -20.10
C ALA A 174 -4.28 5.66 -20.45
N ASP A 175 -3.34 5.14 -21.22
CA ASP A 175 -3.32 3.72 -21.60
C ASP A 175 -3.11 2.81 -20.41
N ASN A 176 -2.23 3.20 -19.49
CA ASN A 176 -1.99 2.46 -18.26
C ASN A 176 -3.26 2.35 -17.42
N ILE A 177 -4.00 3.43 -17.21
CA ILE A 177 -5.24 3.41 -16.43
C ILE A 177 -6.30 2.54 -17.12
N ARG A 178 -6.48 2.66 -18.44
CA ARG A 178 -7.44 1.84 -19.19
C ARG A 178 -7.09 0.37 -19.16
N ASN A 179 -5.82 0.03 -19.37
CA ASN A 179 -5.34 -1.35 -19.34
C ASN A 179 -5.44 -1.93 -17.92
N PHE A 180 -5.14 -1.13 -16.91
CA PHE A 180 -5.27 -1.52 -15.51
C PHE A 180 -6.71 -1.90 -15.14
N LEU A 181 -7.67 -1.05 -15.48
CA LEU A 181 -9.08 -1.32 -15.18
C LEU A 181 -9.54 -2.62 -15.86
N LYS A 182 -9.20 -2.82 -17.13
CA LYS A 182 -9.53 -4.05 -17.87
C LYS A 182 -8.89 -5.30 -17.25
N LEU A 183 -7.58 -5.25 -16.94
CA LEU A 183 -6.87 -6.36 -16.34
C LEU A 183 -7.51 -6.76 -14.99
N TYR A 184 -7.77 -5.79 -14.13
CA TYR A 184 -8.33 -6.06 -12.82
C TYR A 184 -9.81 -6.47 -12.87
N ASP A 185 -10.58 -5.98 -13.84
CA ASP A 185 -11.93 -6.48 -14.11
C ASP A 185 -11.91 -7.96 -14.51
N GLU A 186 -11.00 -8.36 -15.39
CA GLU A 186 -10.82 -9.76 -15.78
C GLU A 186 -10.39 -10.63 -14.59
N ILE A 187 -9.45 -10.17 -13.77
CA ILE A 187 -9.04 -10.88 -12.54
C ILE A 187 -10.26 -11.03 -11.61
N SER A 188 -11.03 -9.97 -11.38
CA SER A 188 -12.23 -9.98 -10.55
C SER A 188 -13.26 -11.05 -11.00
N VAL A 189 -13.41 -11.26 -12.30
CA VAL A 189 -14.28 -12.33 -12.84
C VAL A 189 -13.80 -13.70 -12.39
N VAL A 190 -12.51 -13.98 -12.50
CA VAL A 190 -11.94 -15.27 -12.07
C VAL A 190 -12.06 -15.46 -10.56
N LEU A 191 -11.89 -14.41 -9.75
CA LEU A 191 -12.08 -14.49 -8.30
C LEU A 191 -13.52 -14.87 -7.94
N LYS A 192 -14.50 -14.31 -8.64
CA LYS A 192 -15.95 -14.63 -8.43
C LYS A 192 -16.28 -16.09 -8.71
N GLU A 193 -15.55 -16.74 -9.60
CA GLU A 193 -15.71 -18.15 -9.95
C GLU A 193 -15.07 -19.10 -8.91
N ASP A 194 -14.11 -18.63 -8.11
CA ASP A 194 -13.48 -19.40 -7.04
C ASP A 194 -14.36 -19.38 -5.76
N THR A 195 -15.33 -20.30 -5.71
CA THR A 195 -16.28 -20.39 -4.60
C THR A 195 -15.63 -20.63 -3.25
N GLU A 196 -14.50 -21.34 -3.21
CA GLU A 196 -13.74 -21.56 -1.99
C GLU A 196 -13.15 -20.24 -1.46
N LEU A 197 -12.54 -19.45 -2.33
CA LEU A 197 -12.02 -18.13 -1.98
C LEU A 197 -13.12 -17.19 -1.51
N VAL A 198 -14.25 -17.15 -2.24
CA VAL A 198 -15.40 -16.30 -1.88
C VAL A 198 -15.92 -16.66 -0.50
N ASN A 199 -16.15 -17.94 -0.22
CA ASN A 199 -16.64 -18.41 1.08
C ASN A 199 -15.63 -18.10 2.19
N LEU A 200 -14.32 -18.32 1.94
CA LEU A 200 -13.28 -18.02 2.88
C LEU A 200 -13.24 -16.52 3.23
N PHE A 201 -13.29 -15.66 2.22
CA PHE A 201 -13.35 -14.21 2.38
C PHE A 201 -14.61 -13.78 3.16
N GLN A 202 -15.78 -14.24 2.77
CA GLN A 202 -17.04 -13.88 3.42
C GLN A 202 -17.07 -14.30 4.89
N SER A 203 -16.45 -15.43 5.24
CA SER A 203 -16.36 -15.90 6.62
C SER A 203 -15.55 -14.99 7.54
N GLN A 204 -14.71 -14.13 6.99
CA GLN A 204 -13.85 -13.20 7.75
C GLN A 204 -14.44 -11.80 7.89
N LEU A 205 -15.47 -11.45 7.12
CA LEU A 205 -16.08 -10.13 7.16
C LEU A 205 -16.72 -9.86 8.54
N THR A 206 -16.55 -8.62 8.99
CA THR A 206 -17.16 -8.10 10.22
C THR A 206 -18.03 -6.88 9.90
N ASP A 207 -18.84 -6.43 10.83
CA ASP A 207 -19.69 -5.24 10.68
C ASP A 207 -18.91 -3.95 10.40
N THR A 208 -17.61 -3.93 10.69
CA THR A 208 -16.73 -2.80 10.39
C THR A 208 -16.19 -2.81 8.97
N CYS A 209 -16.40 -3.88 8.22
CA CYS A 209 -15.91 -4.06 6.86
C CYS A 209 -17.00 -3.74 5.82
N TYR A 210 -16.60 -3.17 4.70
CA TYR A 210 -17.42 -3.13 3.49
C TYR A 210 -17.58 -4.55 2.94
N PRO A 211 -18.78 -4.99 2.55
CA PRO A 211 -19.02 -6.40 2.15
C PRO A 211 -18.40 -6.81 0.82
N ASP A 212 -17.94 -5.85 0.00
CA ASP A 212 -17.22 -6.06 -1.27
C ASP A 212 -17.94 -7.05 -2.23
N PRO A 213 -19.22 -6.82 -2.57
CA PRO A 213 -20.01 -7.78 -3.35
C PRO A 213 -19.46 -8.02 -4.74
N GLU A 214 -18.75 -7.05 -5.32
CA GLU A 214 -18.11 -7.14 -6.62
C GLU A 214 -16.65 -7.63 -6.54
N LEU A 215 -16.15 -7.96 -5.34
CA LEU A 215 -14.78 -8.44 -5.06
C LEU A 215 -13.67 -7.52 -5.59
N LYS A 216 -13.96 -6.21 -5.73
CA LYS A 216 -12.96 -5.25 -6.24
C LYS A 216 -11.85 -5.02 -5.23
N THR A 217 -12.17 -4.88 -3.95
CA THR A 217 -11.18 -4.74 -2.88
C THR A 217 -10.39 -6.04 -2.69
N LEU A 218 -11.03 -7.21 -2.81
CA LEU A 218 -10.33 -8.49 -2.81
C LEU A 218 -9.37 -8.61 -4.01
N THR A 219 -9.78 -8.12 -5.18
CA THR A 219 -8.91 -8.07 -6.37
C THR A 219 -7.69 -7.18 -6.15
N ILE A 220 -7.85 -6.01 -5.50
CA ILE A 220 -6.73 -5.15 -5.10
C ILE A 220 -5.76 -5.93 -4.19
N ASP A 221 -6.29 -6.65 -3.21
CA ASP A 221 -5.47 -7.41 -2.27
C ASP A 221 -4.73 -8.57 -2.92
N VAL A 222 -5.36 -9.28 -3.85
CA VAL A 222 -4.71 -10.32 -4.67
C VAL A 222 -3.59 -9.70 -5.52
N GLY A 223 -3.82 -8.54 -6.16
CA GLY A 223 -2.79 -7.83 -6.92
C GLY A 223 -1.59 -7.43 -6.03
N PHE A 224 -1.87 -6.93 -4.85
CA PHE A 224 -0.85 -6.64 -3.85
C PHE A 224 -0.08 -7.91 -3.45
N TYR A 225 -0.78 -9.03 -3.19
CA TYR A 225 -0.17 -10.32 -2.87
C TYR A 225 0.75 -10.81 -4.00
N ILE A 226 0.30 -10.73 -5.25
CA ILE A 226 1.11 -11.10 -6.42
C ILE A 226 2.42 -10.29 -6.43
N SER A 227 2.32 -8.97 -6.31
CA SER A 227 3.48 -8.10 -6.44
C SER A 227 4.43 -8.17 -5.25
N ARG A 228 3.93 -8.47 -4.05
CA ARG A 228 4.70 -8.36 -2.81
C ARG A 228 5.21 -9.69 -2.30
N TYR A 229 4.47 -10.76 -2.51
CA TYR A 229 4.76 -12.06 -1.91
C TYR A 229 4.97 -13.17 -2.94
N TYR A 230 4.15 -13.21 -3.99
CA TYR A 230 4.20 -14.26 -5.00
C TYR A 230 5.38 -14.11 -5.94
N SER A 231 5.59 -12.94 -6.51
CA SER A 231 6.68 -12.66 -7.45
C SER A 231 8.08 -12.87 -6.86
N GLN A 232 8.19 -12.83 -5.53
CA GLN A 232 9.44 -13.07 -4.82
C GLN A 232 9.74 -14.56 -4.56
N LYS A 233 8.77 -15.47 -4.79
CA LYS A 233 8.96 -16.90 -4.54
C LYS A 233 9.70 -17.63 -5.66
N ASP A 234 9.55 -17.20 -6.91
CA ASP A 234 10.20 -17.78 -8.08
C ASP A 234 11.48 -17.06 -8.51
N SER A 235 11.75 -15.89 -7.96
CA SER A 235 13.08 -15.33 -8.03
C SER A 235 13.95 -16.14 -7.08
N ALA A 236 15.02 -16.74 -7.59
CA ALA A 236 16.20 -17.02 -6.77
C ALA A 236 16.39 -15.78 -5.87
N PRO A 237 16.68 -15.94 -4.55
CA PRO A 237 16.70 -14.82 -3.61
C PRO A 237 17.41 -13.67 -4.31
N ASP A 238 16.67 -12.56 -4.48
CA ASP A 238 17.23 -11.38 -5.13
C ASP A 238 18.42 -10.97 -4.29
N THR A 239 19.62 -11.36 -4.77
CA THR A 239 20.89 -11.00 -4.17
C THR A 239 21.14 -9.50 -4.23
N THR A 240 20.19 -8.74 -4.81
CA THR A 240 20.07 -7.28 -4.75
C THR A 240 19.16 -6.79 -3.64
N SER A 241 18.78 -7.62 -2.65
CA SER A 241 18.40 -7.07 -1.35
C SER A 241 19.55 -6.19 -0.89
N TRP A 242 19.24 -4.97 -0.47
CA TRP A 242 20.24 -3.96 -0.08
C TRP A 242 21.20 -4.39 1.05
N TYR A 243 21.00 -5.54 1.67
CA TYR A 243 21.98 -6.41 2.31
C TYR A 243 21.90 -7.75 1.57
N GLY A 244 23.00 -8.22 1.02
CA GLY A 244 23.05 -9.53 0.40
C GLY A 244 22.48 -10.57 1.35
N ALA A 245 21.74 -11.56 0.82
CA ALA A 245 21.26 -12.70 1.60
C ALA A 245 22.38 -13.40 2.37
N ASP A 246 23.62 -13.15 1.99
CA ASP A 246 24.85 -13.72 2.51
C ASP A 246 25.69 -12.71 3.31
N PHE A 247 25.11 -11.58 3.75
CA PHE A 247 25.86 -10.65 4.57
C PHE A 247 26.17 -11.29 5.94
N ASP A 248 27.39 -11.73 6.08
CA ASP A 248 27.95 -12.17 7.35
C ASP A 248 28.76 -11.01 7.96
N PRO A 249 28.32 -10.44 9.10
CA PRO A 249 29.07 -9.41 9.79
C PRO A 249 30.40 -9.90 10.36
N GLY A 250 30.70 -11.21 10.29
CA GLY A 250 31.88 -11.81 10.86
C GLY A 250 31.95 -11.76 12.39
N LEU A 251 30.80 -11.55 13.05
CA LEU A 251 30.70 -11.44 14.51
C LEU A 251 30.42 -12.82 15.13
N SER A 252 31.22 -13.22 16.09
CA SER A 252 31.00 -14.44 16.87
C SER A 252 29.82 -14.30 17.83
N VAL A 253 29.37 -15.44 18.38
CA VAL A 253 28.34 -15.47 19.44
C VAL A 253 28.79 -14.69 20.68
N GLU A 254 30.08 -14.74 20.98
CA GLU A 254 30.71 -13.97 22.07
C GLU A 254 30.64 -12.45 21.81
N ASP A 255 30.88 -12.03 20.56
CA ASP A 255 30.78 -10.60 20.18
C ASP A 255 29.37 -10.10 20.31
N TRP A 256 28.39 -10.85 19.79
CA TRP A 256 26.96 -10.53 19.97
C TRP A 256 26.55 -10.51 21.44
N SER A 257 27.08 -11.42 22.25
CA SER A 257 26.78 -11.47 23.69
C SER A 257 27.37 -10.27 24.45
N LYS A 258 28.51 -9.74 24.02
CA LYS A 258 29.10 -8.50 24.56
C LYS A 258 28.27 -7.29 24.16
N LEU A 259 27.93 -7.18 22.87
CA LEU A 259 27.09 -6.07 22.35
C LEU A 259 25.74 -6.01 23.06
N LEU A 260 25.07 -7.14 23.25
CA LEU A 260 23.78 -7.22 23.93
C LEU A 260 23.80 -6.79 25.40
N LYS A 261 24.96 -6.87 26.06
CA LYS A 261 25.16 -6.42 27.44
C LYS A 261 25.52 -4.96 27.56
N ASP A 262 25.86 -4.32 26.44
CA ASP A 262 26.21 -2.90 26.40
C ASP A 262 24.95 -2.04 26.21
N GLU A 263 24.50 -1.44 27.33
CA GLU A 263 23.28 -0.61 27.34
C GLU A 263 23.41 0.66 26.50
N THR A 264 24.63 1.07 26.11
CA THR A 264 24.84 2.20 25.20
C THR A 264 24.57 1.81 23.75
N ILE A 265 24.72 0.54 23.40
CA ILE A 265 24.43 -0.01 22.07
C ILE A 265 22.99 -0.55 22.04
N PHE A 266 22.69 -1.50 22.93
CA PHE A 266 21.36 -2.10 23.08
C PHE A 266 20.56 -1.39 24.16
N THR A 267 20.12 -0.17 23.88
CA THR A 267 19.25 0.57 24.79
C THR A 267 17.96 -0.20 25.08
N THR A 268 17.27 0.15 26.19
CA THR A 268 15.97 -0.45 26.53
C THR A 268 14.98 -0.44 25.36
N GLY A 269 14.91 0.68 24.60
CA GLY A 269 14.05 0.77 23.42
C GLY A 269 14.47 -0.16 22.28
N ALA A 270 15.77 -0.34 22.06
CA ALA A 270 16.29 -1.26 21.05
C ALA A 270 15.99 -2.73 21.39
N LEU A 271 16.19 -3.10 22.65
CA LEU A 271 15.86 -4.44 23.15
C LEU A 271 14.37 -4.73 23.04
N GLU A 272 13.52 -3.74 23.34
CA GLU A 272 12.07 -3.88 23.20
C GLU A 272 11.66 -4.10 21.73
N ILE A 273 12.23 -3.36 20.79
CA ILE A 273 11.99 -3.55 19.34
C ILE A 273 12.39 -4.95 18.91
N MET A 274 13.58 -5.42 19.31
CA MET A 274 14.06 -6.76 18.97
C MET A 274 13.19 -7.86 19.56
N LYS A 275 12.77 -7.72 20.83
CA LYS A 275 11.86 -8.64 21.48
C LYS A 275 10.54 -8.72 20.73
N ARG A 276 9.92 -7.58 20.41
CA ARG A 276 8.67 -7.52 19.65
C ARG A 276 8.82 -8.13 18.26
N MET A 277 9.95 -7.89 17.58
CA MET A 277 10.26 -8.51 16.29
C MET A 277 10.33 -10.05 16.42
N LYS A 278 11.04 -10.55 17.44
CA LYS A 278 11.11 -11.98 17.72
C LYS A 278 9.73 -12.57 18.03
N ASP A 279 8.95 -11.93 18.89
CA ASP A 279 7.61 -12.37 19.27
C ASP A 279 6.60 -12.30 18.10
N TYR A 280 6.90 -11.50 17.09
CA TYR A 280 6.12 -11.44 15.84
C TYR A 280 6.46 -12.57 14.85
N GLY A 281 7.52 -13.33 15.10
CA GLY A 281 7.98 -14.42 14.23
C GLY A 281 9.31 -14.16 13.52
N GLY A 282 10.07 -13.15 13.96
CA GLY A 282 11.39 -12.82 13.43
C GLY A 282 11.41 -11.88 12.21
N MET A 283 10.28 -11.63 11.59
CA MET A 283 10.15 -10.74 10.44
C MET A 283 8.85 -9.94 10.53
N ALA A 284 8.93 -8.61 10.54
CA ALA A 284 7.78 -7.71 10.54
C ALA A 284 8.15 -6.34 9.98
N SER A 285 7.19 -5.68 9.33
CA SER A 285 7.33 -4.26 9.01
C SER A 285 7.09 -3.38 10.26
N CYS A 286 7.63 -2.17 10.25
CA CYS A 286 7.39 -1.19 11.33
C CYS A 286 5.89 -0.92 11.54
N THR A 287 5.09 -1.00 10.47
CA THR A 287 3.63 -0.85 10.53
C THR A 287 2.97 -2.01 11.28
N GLN A 288 3.37 -3.24 10.98
CA GLN A 288 2.84 -4.43 11.65
C GLN A 288 3.14 -4.41 13.16
N LEU A 289 4.37 -4.02 13.53
CA LEU A 289 4.75 -3.88 14.93
C LEU A 289 3.94 -2.75 15.61
N ALA A 290 3.76 -1.62 14.94
CA ALA A 290 2.97 -0.51 15.45
C ALA A 290 1.52 -0.90 15.71
N VAL A 291 0.90 -1.62 14.78
CA VAL A 291 -0.48 -2.11 14.93
C VAL A 291 -0.61 -3.08 16.09
N LYS A 292 0.34 -4.02 16.23
CA LYS A 292 0.28 -5.07 17.24
C LYS A 292 0.59 -4.56 18.66
N TYR A 293 1.55 -3.64 18.79
CA TYR A 293 2.09 -3.25 20.09
C TYR A 293 1.78 -1.81 20.51
N GLY A 294 1.07 -1.03 19.67
CA GLY A 294 0.52 0.29 20.03
C GLY A 294 1.47 1.48 19.91
N GLU A 295 2.72 1.28 19.48
CA GLU A 295 3.69 2.35 19.24
C GLU A 295 3.55 2.94 17.84
N THR A 296 4.18 4.09 17.59
CA THR A 296 4.21 4.68 16.25
C THR A 296 5.13 3.91 15.30
N LYS A 297 4.84 3.95 14.00
CA LYS A 297 5.76 3.39 12.97
C LYS A 297 7.17 3.98 13.09
N ASN A 298 7.26 5.26 13.43
CA ASN A 298 8.53 5.98 13.56
C ASN A 298 9.35 5.47 14.74
N PHE A 299 8.72 5.02 15.83
CA PHE A 299 9.40 4.37 16.94
C PHE A 299 10.20 3.15 16.46
N TYR A 300 9.58 2.26 15.70
CA TYR A 300 10.26 1.08 15.17
C TYR A 300 11.29 1.42 14.10
N ASN A 301 10.98 2.32 13.16
CA ASN A 301 11.89 2.68 12.09
C ASN A 301 13.15 3.39 12.60
N SER A 302 13.00 4.48 13.33
CA SER A 302 14.13 5.25 13.85
C SER A 302 14.91 4.49 14.92
N GLY A 303 14.21 3.69 15.74
CA GLY A 303 14.87 2.85 16.76
C GLY A 303 15.74 1.75 16.14
N SER A 304 15.25 1.09 15.08
CA SER A 304 16.02 0.07 14.36
C SER A 304 17.24 0.66 13.64
N VAL A 305 17.06 1.79 12.95
CA VAL A 305 18.16 2.51 12.27
C VAL A 305 19.21 2.97 13.29
N ALA A 306 18.80 3.53 14.42
CA ALA A 306 19.70 3.97 15.46
C ALA A 306 20.49 2.79 16.09
N LEU A 307 19.83 1.63 16.29
CA LEU A 307 20.51 0.41 16.76
C LEU A 307 21.55 -0.05 15.74
N ALA A 308 21.16 -0.17 14.46
CA ALA A 308 22.10 -0.59 13.41
C ALA A 308 23.33 0.31 13.35
N ARG A 309 23.15 1.64 13.44
CA ARG A 309 24.26 2.60 13.46
C ARG A 309 25.20 2.35 14.64
N ARG A 310 24.67 2.20 15.87
CA ARG A 310 25.50 1.93 17.05
C ARG A 310 26.28 0.61 16.95
N VAL A 311 25.66 -0.42 16.39
CA VAL A 311 26.35 -1.72 16.14
C VAL A 311 27.47 -1.52 15.11
N CYS A 312 27.22 -0.84 14.01
CA CYS A 312 28.24 -0.54 13.00
C CYS A 312 29.40 0.27 13.59
N GLU A 313 29.12 1.30 14.37
CA GLU A 313 30.15 2.12 15.04
C GLU A 313 30.98 1.30 16.03
N ALA A 314 30.36 0.41 16.79
CA ALA A 314 31.04 -0.42 17.80
C ALA A 314 31.89 -1.55 17.18
N THR A 315 31.49 -2.07 16.02
CA THR A 315 32.12 -3.23 15.39
C THR A 315 33.00 -2.88 14.18
N GLY A 316 32.83 -1.69 13.61
CA GLY A 316 33.46 -1.31 12.34
C GLY A 316 32.85 -2.01 11.13
N VAL A 317 31.79 -2.77 11.30
CA VAL A 317 31.09 -3.48 10.22
C VAL A 317 30.16 -2.51 9.48
N ASN A 318 30.31 -2.37 8.18
CA ASN A 318 29.41 -1.57 7.35
C ASN A 318 28.66 -2.49 6.37
N PRO A 319 27.38 -2.77 6.59
CA PRO A 319 26.59 -3.67 5.73
C PRO A 319 26.27 -3.05 4.35
N ASN A 320 26.50 -1.77 4.18
CA ASN A 320 26.20 -1.05 2.94
C ASN A 320 27.32 -0.07 2.61
N PRO A 321 28.46 -0.55 2.08
CA PRO A 321 29.43 0.34 1.48
C PRO A 321 28.73 1.02 0.31
N ARG A 322 28.31 2.27 0.48
CA ARG A 322 28.00 3.12 -0.66
C ARG A 322 29.30 3.26 -1.41
N ASP A 323 29.35 2.77 -2.63
CA ASP A 323 30.35 3.17 -3.60
C ASP A 323 30.11 4.67 -3.90
N ASP A 324 30.58 5.53 -3.02
CA ASP A 324 30.80 6.95 -3.29
C ASP A 324 32.13 7.03 -4.06
N GLY A 325 32.11 6.47 -5.30
CA GLY A 325 33.14 6.66 -6.29
C GLY A 325 32.84 7.86 -7.15
#